data_5f12950310703deab8f8038bf96919e6
#
_entry.id   5f12950310703deab8f8038bf96919e6
#
_cell.length_a   1.000
_cell.length_b   1.000
_cell.length_c   1.000
_cell.angle_alpha   90.00
_cell.angle_beta   90.00
_cell.angle_gamma   90.00
#
_symmetry.space_group_name_H-M   'P 1'
#
loop_
_entity.id
_entity.type
_entity.pdbx_description
1 polymer ?
#
loop_
_entity_poly.entity_id
_entity_poly.type
_entity_poly.pdbx_seq_one_letter_code
_entity_poly.pdbx_strand_id
1 'polypeptide(L)'
;KLRSDYRVRNFEKLNLRHLSPSQIPDSPFPLVVMDLSFISLRKVLLQAWKFVAQEGKLIALVKPQFECTRREASENKGVIRDAKVQSRVKEEIIVFVAKQLENSKLLENADAIPRGADGNLEFFVAWEKRQ
;
A
#
# COMPACT_ATOMS: atom_id res chain seq x y z
N LYS A 1 -10.37 -20.26 6.96
CA LYS A 1 -10.60 -19.79 8.37
C LYS A 1 -11.22 -18.38 8.41
N LEU A 2 -10.68 -17.38 7.70
CA LEU A 2 -11.24 -16.01 7.78
C LEU A 2 -12.66 -15.89 7.22
N ARG A 3 -12.98 -16.58 6.12
CA ARG A 3 -14.32 -16.53 5.52
C ARG A 3 -15.45 -17.02 6.43
N SER A 4 -15.16 -17.87 7.40
CA SER A 4 -16.13 -18.42 8.35
C SER A 4 -16.19 -17.67 9.67
N ASP A 5 -15.38 -16.63 9.85
CA ASP A 5 -15.41 -15.79 11.05
C ASP A 5 -16.45 -14.67 10.87
N TYR A 6 -17.42 -14.59 11.76
CA TYR A 6 -18.52 -13.61 11.69
C TYR A 6 -18.06 -12.15 11.77
N ARG A 7 -16.85 -11.90 12.29
CA ARG A 7 -16.23 -10.58 12.36
C ARG A 7 -15.63 -10.14 11.03
N VAL A 8 -15.48 -11.08 10.07
CA VAL A 8 -14.85 -10.82 8.78
C VAL A 8 -15.91 -10.74 7.69
N ARG A 9 -15.94 -9.60 7.00
CA ARG A 9 -16.68 -9.46 5.75
C ARG A 9 -15.73 -9.62 4.58
N ASN A 10 -15.87 -10.73 3.86
CA ASN A 10 -15.02 -11.02 2.71
C ASN A 10 -15.67 -10.54 1.41
N PHE A 11 -14.97 -9.68 0.69
CA PHE A 11 -15.38 -9.19 -0.63
C PHE A 11 -14.36 -9.68 -1.65
N GLU A 12 -14.80 -10.49 -2.60
CA GLU A 12 -13.94 -11.05 -3.64
C GLU A 12 -14.29 -10.48 -5.01
N LYS A 13 -13.31 -10.59 -5.93
CA LYS A 13 -13.46 -10.13 -7.33
C LYS A 13 -13.78 -8.62 -7.44
N LEU A 14 -13.35 -7.83 -6.47
CA LEU A 14 -13.44 -6.38 -6.50
C LEU A 14 -12.11 -5.76 -6.89
N ASN A 15 -12.17 -4.75 -7.74
CA ASN A 15 -10.99 -3.97 -8.10
C ASN A 15 -11.00 -2.65 -7.31
N LEU A 16 -10.02 -2.50 -6.42
CA LEU A 16 -9.89 -1.29 -5.59
C LEU A 16 -9.88 0.01 -6.39
N ARG A 17 -9.34 0.00 -7.62
CA ARG A 17 -9.31 1.19 -8.48
C ARG A 17 -10.68 1.80 -8.77
N HIS A 18 -11.73 0.98 -8.72
CA HIS A 18 -13.10 1.37 -9.05
C HIS A 18 -14.06 1.25 -7.88
N LEU A 19 -13.55 0.85 -6.72
CA LEU A 19 -14.37 0.63 -5.53
C LEU A 19 -14.71 1.96 -4.85
N SER A 20 -15.99 2.18 -4.57
CA SER A 20 -16.45 3.35 -3.80
C SER A 20 -16.70 2.99 -2.34
N PRO A 21 -16.46 3.90 -1.37
CA PRO A 21 -16.85 3.71 0.02
C PRO A 21 -18.33 3.32 0.21
N SER A 22 -19.23 3.85 -0.61
CA SER A 22 -20.65 3.50 -0.56
C SER A 22 -20.97 2.03 -0.84
N GLN A 23 -20.05 1.32 -1.48
CA GLN A 23 -20.18 -0.12 -1.79
C GLN A 23 -19.68 -1.02 -0.65
N ILE A 24 -18.97 -0.45 0.32
CA ILE A 24 -18.41 -1.19 1.46
C ILE A 24 -19.09 -0.72 2.74
N PRO A 25 -19.89 -1.57 3.37
CA PRO A 25 -20.54 -1.22 4.64
C PRO A 25 -19.53 -0.80 5.71
N ASP A 26 -19.95 0.09 6.60
CA ASP A 26 -19.16 0.58 7.73
C ASP A 26 -17.93 1.43 7.35
N SER A 27 -17.71 1.72 6.06
CA SER A 27 -16.67 2.68 5.65
C SER A 27 -17.11 4.13 6.01
N PRO A 28 -16.16 5.06 6.27
CA PRO A 28 -14.71 4.87 6.29
C PRO A 28 -14.20 4.19 7.57
N PHE A 29 -12.99 3.63 7.52
CA PHE A 29 -12.41 2.82 8.59
C PHE A 29 -11.32 3.57 9.36
N PRO A 30 -11.16 3.32 10.68
CA PRO A 30 -10.07 3.89 11.47
C PRO A 30 -8.69 3.34 11.10
N LEU A 31 -8.64 2.15 10.50
CA LEU A 31 -7.42 1.54 10.00
C LEU A 31 -7.67 0.86 8.67
N VAL A 32 -6.85 1.18 7.69
CA VAL A 32 -6.79 0.52 6.39
C VAL A 32 -5.39 -0.06 6.20
N VAL A 33 -5.30 -1.32 5.82
CA VAL A 33 -4.03 -1.98 5.51
C VAL A 33 -4.02 -2.46 4.06
N MET A 34 -2.87 -2.33 3.40
CA MET A 34 -2.71 -2.66 1.99
C MET A 34 -1.52 -3.59 1.78
N ASP A 35 -1.79 -4.78 1.29
CA ASP A 35 -0.79 -5.73 0.77
C ASP A 35 -1.23 -6.13 -0.64
N LEU A 36 -0.70 -5.44 -1.65
CA LEU A 36 -1.07 -5.61 -3.05
C LEU A 36 0.13 -6.08 -3.87
N SER A 37 -0.12 -6.94 -4.85
CA SER A 37 0.88 -7.46 -5.77
C SER A 37 0.54 -7.12 -7.22
N PHE A 38 1.59 -6.99 -8.06
CA PHE A 38 1.47 -6.75 -9.50
C PHE A 38 0.81 -5.43 -9.89
N ILE A 39 0.80 -4.46 -8.99
CA ILE A 39 0.29 -3.12 -9.22
C ILE A 39 1.10 -2.10 -8.42
N SER A 40 1.39 -0.94 -9.02
CA SER A 40 1.97 0.17 -8.27
C SER A 40 0.94 0.77 -7.30
N LEU A 41 1.38 1.07 -6.08
CA LEU A 41 0.58 1.76 -5.07
C LEU A 41 0.08 3.13 -5.57
N ARG A 42 0.83 3.81 -6.44
CA ARG A 42 0.43 5.10 -7.03
C ARG A 42 -0.92 5.05 -7.75
N LYS A 43 -1.30 3.86 -8.25
CA LYS A 43 -2.58 3.66 -8.97
C LYS A 43 -3.79 3.45 -8.07
N VAL A 44 -3.57 3.15 -6.80
CA VAL A 44 -4.62 2.72 -5.88
C VAL A 44 -4.68 3.51 -4.57
N LEU A 45 -3.61 4.20 -4.19
CA LEU A 45 -3.54 4.94 -2.92
C LEU A 45 -4.62 6.02 -2.80
N LEU A 46 -4.86 6.79 -3.86
CA LEU A 46 -5.93 7.80 -3.88
C LEU A 46 -7.31 7.18 -3.60
N GLN A 47 -7.56 6.01 -4.16
CA GLN A 47 -8.82 5.32 -3.94
C GLN A 47 -8.89 4.71 -2.54
N ALA A 48 -7.82 4.08 -2.07
CA ALA A 48 -7.73 3.55 -0.71
C ALA A 48 -7.90 4.65 0.36
N TRP A 49 -7.38 5.85 0.10
CA TRP A 49 -7.47 6.98 1.02
C TRP A 49 -8.91 7.42 1.33
N LYS A 50 -9.85 7.18 0.40
CA LYS A 50 -11.28 7.46 0.62
C LYS A 50 -11.92 6.57 1.69
N PHE A 51 -11.32 5.41 1.94
CA PHE A 51 -11.78 4.47 2.97
C PHE A 51 -11.17 4.74 4.35
N VAL A 52 -10.22 5.65 4.46
CA VAL A 52 -9.61 6.04 5.74
C VAL A 52 -10.45 7.11 6.39
N ALA A 53 -10.89 6.87 7.63
CA ALA A 53 -11.62 7.84 8.43
C ALA A 53 -10.73 9.05 8.81
N GLN A 54 -11.34 10.14 9.22
CA GLN A 54 -10.60 11.23 9.87
C GLN A 54 -9.88 10.70 11.11
N GLU A 55 -8.64 11.11 11.31
CA GLU A 55 -7.70 10.59 12.31
C GLU A 55 -7.38 9.09 12.18
N GLY A 56 -7.90 8.47 11.11
CA GLY A 56 -7.60 7.09 10.75
C GLY A 56 -6.22 6.93 10.14
N LYS A 57 -5.78 5.70 10.04
CA LYS A 57 -4.45 5.33 9.56
C LYS A 57 -4.52 4.44 8.34
N LEU A 58 -3.56 4.61 7.45
CA LEU A 58 -3.30 3.70 6.33
C LEU A 58 -1.90 3.15 6.47
N ILE A 59 -1.77 1.83 6.41
CA ILE A 59 -0.48 1.13 6.36
C ILE A 59 -0.39 0.40 5.04
N ALA A 60 0.63 0.68 4.27
CA ALA A 60 0.86 0.00 2.99
C ALA A 60 2.19 -0.73 2.98
N LEU A 61 2.20 -1.91 2.37
CA LEU A 61 3.42 -2.65 2.07
C LEU A 61 3.94 -2.19 0.71
N VAL A 62 5.05 -1.46 0.73
CA VAL A 62 5.74 -0.99 -0.47
C VAL A 62 6.65 -2.10 -0.97
N LYS A 63 6.44 -2.52 -2.20
CA LYS A 63 7.17 -3.60 -2.85
C LYS A 63 8.00 -3.04 -4.00
N PRO A 64 9.32 -2.86 -3.84
CA PRO A 64 10.17 -2.27 -4.88
C PRO A 64 10.03 -2.93 -6.24
N GLN A 65 9.82 -4.23 -6.28
CA GLN A 65 9.63 -5.00 -7.51
C GLN A 65 8.40 -4.59 -8.34
N PHE A 66 7.40 -3.95 -7.72
CA PHE A 66 6.20 -3.44 -8.40
C PHE A 66 6.16 -1.91 -8.55
N GLU A 67 7.14 -1.22 -7.99
CA GLU A 67 7.24 0.24 -8.01
C GLU A 67 8.40 0.76 -8.87
N CYS A 68 9.42 -0.05 -9.11
CA CYS A 68 10.58 0.29 -9.94
C CYS A 68 10.21 0.37 -11.44
N THR A 69 11.13 0.82 -12.25
CA THR A 69 10.95 0.86 -13.70
C THR A 69 10.88 -0.56 -14.30
N ARG A 70 10.24 -0.68 -15.46
CA ARG A 70 10.19 -1.95 -16.19
C ARG A 70 11.59 -2.50 -16.51
N ARG A 71 12.54 -1.62 -16.80
CA ARG A 71 13.93 -1.98 -17.05
C ARG A 71 14.57 -2.61 -15.82
N GLU A 72 14.50 -1.94 -14.67
CA GLU A 72 15.03 -2.45 -13.40
C GLU A 72 14.42 -3.80 -13.03
N ALA A 73 13.10 -3.95 -13.17
CA ALA A 73 12.42 -5.22 -12.91
C ALA A 73 12.91 -6.34 -13.85
N SER A 74 13.05 -6.04 -15.14
CA SER A 74 13.51 -7.00 -16.16
C SER A 74 14.96 -7.42 -15.95
N GLU A 75 15.87 -6.47 -15.75
CA GLU A 75 17.30 -6.72 -15.51
C GLU A 75 17.53 -7.57 -14.26
N ASN A 76 16.67 -7.45 -13.28
CA ASN A 76 16.77 -8.17 -11.99
C ASN A 76 15.84 -9.39 -11.88
N LYS A 77 15.16 -9.79 -12.95
CA LYS A 77 14.21 -10.93 -12.96
C LYS A 77 13.18 -10.84 -11.83
N GLY A 78 12.70 -9.63 -11.55
CA GLY A 78 11.69 -9.36 -10.50
C GLY A 78 12.23 -9.34 -9.07
N VAL A 79 13.54 -9.45 -8.85
CA VAL A 79 14.14 -9.42 -7.51
C VAL A 79 15.07 -8.22 -7.38
N ILE A 80 14.60 -7.16 -6.72
CA ILE A 80 15.37 -5.92 -6.56
C ILE A 80 16.34 -6.05 -5.38
N ARG A 81 17.63 -6.18 -5.68
CA ARG A 81 18.70 -6.30 -4.69
C ARG A 81 19.46 -5.00 -4.46
N ASP A 82 19.41 -4.07 -5.40
CA ASP A 82 20.10 -2.77 -5.30
C ASP A 82 19.45 -1.90 -4.21
N ALA A 83 20.20 -1.64 -3.15
CA ALA A 83 19.75 -0.82 -2.03
C ALA A 83 19.39 0.63 -2.45
N LYS A 84 20.02 1.17 -3.49
CA LYS A 84 19.70 2.51 -4.02
C LYS A 84 18.32 2.51 -4.67
N VAL A 85 17.99 1.47 -5.44
CA VAL A 85 16.66 1.31 -6.05
C VAL A 85 15.60 1.12 -4.97
N GLN A 86 15.86 0.29 -3.97
CA GLN A 86 14.95 0.06 -2.84
C GLN A 86 14.65 1.35 -2.09
N SER A 87 15.68 2.11 -1.71
CA SER A 87 15.52 3.39 -0.99
C SER A 87 14.81 4.44 -1.84
N ARG A 88 15.16 4.56 -3.11
CA ARG A 88 14.51 5.49 -4.05
C ARG A 88 13.02 5.18 -4.18
N VAL A 89 12.66 3.93 -4.39
CA VAL A 89 11.26 3.51 -4.53
C VAL A 89 10.45 3.87 -3.28
N LYS A 90 10.98 3.58 -2.09
CA LYS A 90 10.33 3.94 -0.84
C LYS A 90 10.09 5.44 -0.75
N GLU A 91 11.13 6.23 -1.01
CA GLU A 91 11.05 7.70 -0.96
C GLU A 91 10.05 8.27 -1.98
N GLU A 92 10.05 7.73 -3.20
CA GLU A 92 9.10 8.13 -4.23
C GLU A 92 7.63 7.90 -3.82
N ILE A 93 7.33 6.83 -3.12
CA ILE A 93 5.97 6.58 -2.59
C ILE A 93 5.63 7.57 -1.48
N ILE A 94 6.56 7.85 -0.57
CA ILE A 94 6.37 8.84 0.51
C ILE A 94 6.10 10.23 -0.09
N VAL A 95 6.89 10.65 -1.06
CA VAL A 95 6.72 11.93 -1.76
C VAL A 95 5.41 11.97 -2.54
N PHE A 96 5.03 10.86 -3.20
CA PHE A 96 3.77 10.77 -3.91
C PHE A 96 2.59 11.00 -2.96
N VAL A 97 2.58 10.32 -1.81
CA VAL A 97 1.51 10.49 -0.81
C VAL A 97 1.46 11.93 -0.31
N ALA A 98 2.59 12.52 0.06
CA ALA A 98 2.64 13.91 0.54
C ALA A 98 2.09 14.93 -0.47
N LYS A 99 2.20 14.65 -1.77
CA LYS A 99 1.72 15.52 -2.84
C LYS A 99 0.28 15.27 -3.26
N GLN A 100 -0.20 14.05 -3.16
CA GLN A 100 -1.45 13.61 -3.78
C GLN A 100 -2.57 13.32 -2.77
N LEU A 101 -2.23 12.95 -1.55
CA LEU A 101 -3.21 12.62 -0.53
C LEU A 101 -3.35 13.80 0.46
N GLU A 102 -4.47 14.52 0.32
CA GLU A 102 -4.77 15.65 1.21
C GLU A 102 -4.79 15.22 2.67
N ASN A 103 -4.27 16.10 3.53
CA ASN A 103 -4.23 15.89 4.98
C ASN A 103 -3.48 14.62 5.43
N SER A 104 -2.61 14.08 4.58
CA SER A 104 -1.77 12.95 4.97
C SER A 104 -0.58 13.39 5.80
N LYS A 105 -0.32 12.68 6.88
CA LYS A 105 0.89 12.81 7.69
C LYS A 105 1.61 11.48 7.72
N LEU A 106 2.88 11.47 7.28
CA LEU A 106 3.75 10.32 7.47
C LEU A 106 3.95 10.08 8.97
N LEU A 107 3.70 8.86 9.42
CA LEU A 107 3.95 8.43 10.79
C LEU A 107 5.31 7.75 10.91
N GLU A 108 5.47 6.64 10.20
CA GLU A 108 6.64 5.79 10.32
C GLU A 108 6.82 4.92 9.07
N ASN A 109 8.05 4.41 8.91
CA ASN A 109 8.33 3.33 7.96
C ASN A 109 9.33 2.33 8.58
N ALA A 110 9.22 1.07 8.17
CA ALA A 110 10.08 -0.01 8.65
C ALA A 110 10.25 -1.06 7.56
N ASP A 111 11.37 -1.79 7.62
CA ASP A 111 11.57 -2.96 6.77
C ASP A 111 10.58 -4.06 7.18
N ALA A 112 9.98 -4.72 6.20
CA ALA A 112 9.10 -5.85 6.46
C ALA A 112 9.92 -7.10 6.77
N ILE A 113 9.56 -7.79 7.85
CA ILE A 113 10.16 -9.07 8.26
C ILE A 113 9.03 -10.07 8.46
N PRO A 114 9.09 -11.24 7.81
CA PRO A 114 10.13 -11.74 6.87
C PRO A 114 10.13 -10.98 5.54
N ARG A 115 11.17 -11.19 4.74
CA ARG A 115 11.21 -10.65 3.36
C ARG A 115 10.07 -11.22 2.53
N GLY A 116 9.67 -10.49 1.50
CA GLY A 116 8.66 -10.90 0.53
C GLY A 116 9.11 -12.03 -0.39
N ALA A 117 8.31 -12.31 -1.40
CA ALA A 117 8.59 -13.35 -2.40
C ALA A 117 9.98 -13.19 -3.02
N ASP A 118 10.64 -14.32 -3.25
CA ASP A 118 11.99 -14.43 -3.81
C ASP A 118 13.08 -13.65 -3.02
N GLY A 119 12.80 -13.32 -1.75
CA GLY A 119 13.71 -12.60 -0.88
C GLY A 119 13.72 -11.09 -1.09
N ASN A 120 12.76 -10.53 -1.81
CA ASN A 120 12.60 -9.09 -1.97
C ASN A 120 12.48 -8.37 -0.61
N LEU A 121 13.24 -7.30 -0.45
CA LEU A 121 13.02 -6.37 0.66
C LEU A 121 11.77 -5.56 0.36
N GLU A 122 10.86 -5.51 1.32
CA GLU A 122 9.63 -4.74 1.26
C GLU A 122 9.57 -3.81 2.48
N PHE A 123 8.76 -2.75 2.41
CA PHE A 123 8.70 -1.75 3.46
C PHE A 123 7.27 -1.51 3.91
N PHE A 124 7.01 -1.51 5.20
CA PHE A 124 5.80 -0.93 5.75
C PHE A 124 5.95 0.59 5.83
N VAL A 125 4.97 1.30 5.31
CA VAL A 125 4.88 2.76 5.46
C VAL A 125 3.49 3.10 5.99
N ALA A 126 3.43 3.94 7.01
CA ALA A 126 2.21 4.31 7.70
C ALA A 126 1.94 5.82 7.60
N TRP A 127 0.70 6.16 7.32
CA TRP A 127 0.20 7.53 7.30
C TRP A 127 -1.06 7.69 8.15
N GLU A 128 -1.25 8.87 8.69
CA GLU A 128 -2.46 9.30 9.38
C GLU A 128 -3.19 10.34 8.52
N LYS A 129 -4.51 10.25 8.47
CA LYS A 129 -5.37 11.24 7.86
C LYS A 129 -5.77 12.28 8.90
N ARG A 130 -5.28 13.50 8.72
CA ARG A 130 -5.60 14.60 9.62
C ARG A 130 -6.84 15.37 9.17
N GLN A 131 -7.39 16.14 10.10
CA GLN A 131 -8.49 17.07 9.82
C GLN A 131 -8.04 18.18 8.86
#